data_bc0eaef0de2c1a89d88bcbc6e0033247
#
_entry.id   bc0eaef0de2c1a89d88bcbc6e0033247
#
_cell.length_a   1.000
_cell.length_b   1.000
_cell.length_c   1.000
_cell.angle_alpha   90.00
_cell.angle_beta   90.00
_cell.angle_gamma   90.00
#
_symmetry.space_group_name_H-M   'P 1'
#
loop_
_entity.id
_entity.type
_entity.pdbx_description
1 polymer ?
#
loop_
_entity_poly.entity_id
_entity_poly.type
_entity_poly.pdbx_seq_one_letter_code
_entity_poly.pdbx_strand_id
1 'polypeptide(L)' 'MPGYRIKVAPDTVAYADGENHKLVVEFAIPGAPTDTIDVKILEDSIHLTAPARNIEYVSALALGWPVKPDKAEAT' A
#
# COMPACT_ATOMS: atom_id res chain seq x y z
N MET A 1 21.25 16.19 -0.81
CA MET A 1 21.66 15.25 -1.86
C MET A 1 20.57 15.14 -2.90
N PRO A 2 20.92 15.19 -4.19
CA PRO A 2 19.92 14.97 -5.23
C PRO A 2 19.29 13.59 -5.08
N GLY A 3 17.98 13.53 -5.28
CA GLY A 3 17.26 12.27 -5.16
C GLY A 3 16.88 11.84 -3.76
N TYR A 4 17.28 12.60 -2.76
CA TYR A 4 16.95 12.29 -1.38
C TYR A 4 15.49 12.68 -1.10
N ARG A 5 14.71 11.75 -0.56
CA ARG A 5 13.32 12.00 -0.20
C ARG A 5 13.09 11.63 1.26
N ILE A 6 12.21 12.38 1.92
CA ILE A 6 11.76 12.07 3.25
C ILE A 6 10.74 10.95 3.16
N LYS A 7 10.92 9.90 3.93
CA LYS A 7 9.98 8.78 3.97
C LYS A 7 8.85 9.08 4.93
N VAL A 8 7.62 8.88 4.48
CA VAL A 8 6.41 9.22 5.22
C VAL A 8 5.47 8.02 5.20
N ALA A 9 4.88 7.72 6.34
CA ALA A 9 3.84 6.71 6.39
C ALA A 9 2.52 7.31 5.90
N PRO A 10 1.84 6.70 4.93
CA PRO A 10 0.55 7.19 4.46
C PRO A 10 -0.55 6.89 5.46
N ASP A 11 -1.60 7.71 5.48
CA ASP A 11 -2.81 7.37 6.19
C ASP A 11 -3.40 6.11 5.56
N THR A 12 -3.74 5.14 6.40
CA THR A 12 -4.16 3.83 5.92
C THR A 12 -5.46 3.43 6.60
N VAL A 13 -6.40 2.94 5.80
CA VAL A 13 -7.63 2.35 6.29
C VAL A 13 -7.68 0.91 5.81
N ALA A 14 -7.92 -0.01 6.73
CA ALA A 14 -8.04 -1.42 6.39
C ALA A 14 -9.29 -1.98 7.05
N TYR A 15 -10.09 -2.71 6.27
CA TYR A 15 -11.30 -3.33 6.79
C TYR A 15 -11.61 -4.63 6.04
N ALA A 16 -12.33 -5.51 6.71
CA ALA A 16 -12.75 -6.76 6.12
C ALA A 16 -14.18 -6.64 5.60
N ASP A 17 -14.38 -7.10 4.36
CA ASP A 17 -15.71 -7.25 3.80
C ASP A 17 -16.11 -8.73 3.92
N GLY A 18 -16.86 -9.05 4.95
CA GLY A 18 -17.20 -10.45 5.26
C GLY A 18 -18.10 -11.11 4.23
N GLU A 19 -18.97 -10.34 3.56
CA GLU A 19 -19.87 -10.89 2.55
C GLU A 19 -19.11 -11.39 1.32
N ASN A 20 -18.08 -10.66 0.93
CA ASN A 20 -17.31 -10.98 -0.26
C ASN A 20 -15.99 -11.68 0.04
N HIS A 21 -15.73 -11.98 1.30
CA HIS A 21 -14.48 -12.60 1.77
C HIS A 21 -13.26 -11.83 1.30
N LYS A 22 -13.32 -10.50 1.42
CA LYS A 22 -12.27 -9.60 0.96
C LYS A 22 -11.68 -8.79 2.10
N LEU A 23 -10.41 -8.51 1.98
CA LEU A 23 -9.74 -7.49 2.78
C LEU A 23 -9.51 -6.27 1.90
N VAL A 24 -9.96 -5.13 2.35
CA VAL A 24 -9.82 -3.88 1.63
C VAL A 24 -8.83 -3.00 2.38
N VAL A 25 -7.83 -2.51 1.68
CA VAL A 25 -6.83 -1.60 2.25
C VAL A 25 -6.75 -0.37 1.36
N GLU A 26 -6.87 0.80 1.98
CA GLU A 26 -6.80 2.07 1.28
C GLU A 26 -5.67 2.91 1.85
N PHE A 27 -4.82 3.43 0.97
CA PHE A 27 -3.73 4.31 1.33
C PHE A 27 -3.98 5.70 0.77
N ALA A 28 -3.82 6.72 1.61
CA ALA A 28 -3.87 8.10 1.16
C ALA A 28 -2.47 8.53 0.77
N ILE A 29 -2.23 8.66 -0.55
CA ILE A 29 -0.91 8.99 -1.10
C ILE A 29 -1.03 10.18 -2.05
N PRO A 30 -1.47 11.36 -1.56
CA PRO A 30 -1.64 12.52 -2.43
C PRO A 30 -0.31 12.93 -3.09
N GLY A 31 -0.37 13.26 -4.36
CA GLY A 31 0.79 13.71 -5.10
C GLY A 31 1.65 12.60 -5.69
N ALA A 32 1.33 11.34 -5.45
CA ALA A 32 2.08 10.23 -6.03
C ALA A 32 1.50 9.85 -7.39
N PRO A 33 2.30 9.87 -8.47
CA PRO A 33 1.82 9.40 -9.77
C PRO A 33 1.51 7.91 -9.74
N THR A 34 0.38 7.51 -10.37
CA THR A 34 -0.08 6.12 -10.32
C THR A 34 0.87 5.15 -11.01
N ASP A 35 1.60 5.60 -12.00
CA ASP A 35 2.54 4.75 -12.73
C ASP A 35 3.83 4.45 -11.97
N THR A 36 4.08 5.13 -10.85
CA THR A 36 5.27 4.92 -10.05
C THR A 36 4.98 4.26 -8.70
N ILE A 37 3.72 3.93 -8.44
CA ILE A 37 3.34 3.26 -7.20
C ILE A 37 3.70 1.79 -7.30
N ASP A 38 4.43 1.30 -6.31
CA ASP A 38 4.81 -0.10 -6.21
C ASP A 38 4.11 -0.73 -5.01
N VAL A 39 3.32 -1.76 -5.26
CA VAL A 39 2.61 -2.49 -4.21
C VAL A 39 3.02 -3.95 -4.31
N LYS A 40 3.53 -4.48 -3.21
CA LYS A 40 3.88 -5.87 -3.11
C LYS A 40 2.97 -6.54 -2.09
N ILE A 41 2.20 -7.52 -2.53
CA ILE A 41 1.26 -8.25 -1.69
C ILE A 41 1.81 -9.63 -1.43
N LEU A 42 2.02 -9.93 -0.16
CA LEU A 42 2.45 -11.24 0.31
C LEU A 42 1.29 -11.90 1.03
N GLU A 43 1.46 -13.15 1.38
CA GLU A 43 0.41 -13.93 2.03
C GLU A 43 -0.04 -13.31 3.36
N ASP A 44 0.87 -12.68 4.08
CA ASP A 44 0.61 -12.14 5.41
C ASP A 44 0.94 -10.65 5.56
N SER A 45 1.26 -9.97 4.47
CA SER A 45 1.62 -8.56 4.55
C SER A 45 1.45 -7.84 3.22
N ILE A 46 1.34 -6.52 3.28
CA ILE A 46 1.26 -5.65 2.12
C ILE A 46 2.32 -4.57 2.28
N HIS A 47 3.15 -4.40 1.25
CA HIS A 47 4.20 -3.39 1.22
C HIS A 47 3.91 -2.38 0.13
N LEU A 48 3.98 -1.11 0.48
CA LEU A 48 3.72 0.00 -0.44
C LEU A 48 4.94 0.89 -0.52
N THR A 49 5.29 1.27 -1.74
CA THR A 49 6.26 2.32 -2.00
C THR A 49 5.67 3.24 -3.06
N ALA A 50 5.51 4.51 -2.74
CA ALA A 50 4.90 5.48 -3.64
C ALA A 50 5.69 6.79 -3.61
N PRO A 51 6.64 6.98 -4.54
CA PRO A 51 7.40 8.22 -4.59
C PRO A 51 6.53 9.37 -5.07
N ALA A 52 6.60 10.49 -4.37
CA ALA A 52 6.01 11.74 -4.77
C ALA A 52 7.13 12.74 -5.00
N ARG A 53 6.80 14.03 -5.15
CA ARG A 53 7.79 15.02 -5.57
C ARG A 53 8.97 15.18 -4.61
N ASN A 54 8.67 15.35 -3.31
CA ASN A 54 9.71 15.58 -2.30
C ASN A 54 9.68 14.53 -1.19
N ILE A 55 8.72 13.64 -1.23
CA ILE A 55 8.53 12.62 -0.20
C ILE A 55 8.33 11.26 -0.85
N GLU A 56 8.48 10.23 -0.07
CA GLU A 56 8.20 8.88 -0.50
C GLU A 56 7.30 8.22 0.54
N TYR A 57 6.11 7.82 0.14
CA TYR A 57 5.21 7.08 1.00
C TYR A 57 5.68 5.64 1.07
N VAL A 58 5.86 5.14 2.29
CA VAL A 58 6.27 3.76 2.52
C VAL A 58 5.39 3.15 3.60
N SER A 59 4.95 1.93 3.38
CA SER A 59 4.14 1.22 4.34
C SER A 59 4.42 -0.27 4.30
N ALA A 60 4.44 -0.90 5.46
CA ALA A 60 4.48 -2.34 5.60
C ALA A 60 3.37 -2.71 6.57
N LEU A 61 2.30 -3.30 6.04
CA LEU A 61 1.12 -3.63 6.82
C LEU A 61 1.07 -5.14 7.07
N ALA A 62 1.14 -5.54 8.32
CA ALA A 62 0.97 -6.94 8.69
C ALA A 62 -0.51 -7.29 8.73
N LEU A 63 -0.87 -8.43 8.14
CA LEU A 63 -2.24 -8.89 8.09
C LEU A 63 -2.48 -9.91 9.20
N GLY A 64 -3.69 -9.86 9.76
CA GLY A 64 -4.05 -10.77 10.85
C GLY A 64 -4.36 -12.20 10.39
N TRP A 65 -4.51 -12.40 9.08
CA TRP A 65 -4.77 -13.71 8.49
C TRP A 65 -4.20 -13.77 7.07
N PRO A 66 -3.95 -14.99 6.55
CA PRO A 66 -3.40 -15.14 5.21
C PRO A 66 -4.36 -14.67 4.12
N VAL A 67 -3.82 -14.10 3.06
CA VAL A 67 -4.57 -13.72 1.86
C VAL A 67 -3.99 -14.44 0.66
N LYS A 68 -4.68 -14.36 -0.47
CA LYS A 68 -4.22 -14.94 -1.73
C LYS A 68 -3.67 -13.83 -2.62
N PRO A 69 -2.34 -13.67 -2.69
CA PRO A 69 -1.77 -12.56 -3.46
C PRO A 69 -2.11 -12.58 -4.94
N ASP A 70 -2.31 -13.76 -5.51
CA ASP A 70 -2.66 -13.92 -6.93
C ASP A 70 -4.07 -13.46 -7.26
N LYS A 71 -4.91 -13.21 -6.25
CA LYS A 71 -6.27 -12.70 -6.43
C LYS A 71 -6.42 -11.24 -6.01
N ALA A 72 -5.32 -10.57 -5.75
CA ALA A 72 -5.35 -9.17 -5.35
C ALA A 72 -5.58 -8.26 -6.55
N GLU A 73 -6.33 -7.19 -6.33
CA GLU A 73 -6.58 -6.15 -7.32
C GLU A 73 -6.19 -4.80 -6.75
N ALA A 74 -5.61 -3.96 -7.59
CA ALA A 74 -5.25 -2.59 -7.23
C ALA A 74 -5.95 -1.61 -8.16
N THR A 75 -6.55 -0.58 -7.60
CA THR A 75 -7.23 0.47 -8.35
C THR A 75 -6.75 1.86 -7.94
#